data_6a36fb3b14837fdade9b9545109b8472
#
_entry.id   6a36fb3b14837fdade9b9545109b8472
#
_cell.length_a   1.000
_cell.length_b   1.000
_cell.length_c   1.000
_cell.angle_alpha   90.00
_cell.angle_beta   90.00
_cell.angle_gamma   90.00
#
_symmetry.space_group_name_H-M   'P 1'
#
loop_
_entity.id
_entity.type
_entity.pdbx_description
1 polymer ?
#
loop_
_entity_poly.entity_id
_entity_poly.type
_entity_poly.pdbx_seq_one_letter_code
_entity_poly.pdbx_strand_id
1 'polypeptide(L)'
;MTTPTQASDSTDSSTQRLNKFVALALGVSRRQADELIEQGTVTVNDQPAKLGQRITTTDIIRHGNKPLTAQAHQLILLHKPVGYLCSRASQGGVPTIYELLPTSLHHLKPVGRLDKDSSGLILLTNDGDFAHQMTHPSFYKMKRYLVTLDQPLQPLHRQMINDFGVQLPDGPSRLTLERQHEGDEHRWIVQMSEGRNRQIRRTFAALGYAVTKLHRTDFGNYALDDIKRGEFAETSLTT
;
A
#
# COMPACT_ATOMS: atom_id res chain seq x y z
N MET A 1 -7.38 -41.73 37.63
CA MET A 1 -7.63 -41.15 36.31
C MET A 1 -7.61 -39.63 36.45
N THR A 2 -6.48 -39.01 36.26
CA THR A 2 -6.29 -37.57 36.37
C THR A 2 -6.20 -36.99 34.94
N THR A 3 -7.21 -36.19 34.57
CA THR A 3 -7.27 -35.44 33.29
C THR A 3 -6.27 -34.28 33.37
N PRO A 4 -5.42 -34.07 32.36
CA PRO A 4 -4.61 -32.88 32.28
C PRO A 4 -5.46 -31.69 31.85
N THR A 5 -5.47 -30.67 32.68
CA THR A 5 -5.99 -29.35 32.38
C THR A 5 -5.22 -28.72 31.22
N GLN A 6 -5.87 -28.52 30.09
CA GLN A 6 -5.33 -27.70 28.98
C GLN A 6 -5.28 -26.25 29.47
N ALA A 7 -4.09 -25.71 29.56
CA ALA A 7 -3.87 -24.28 29.69
C ALA A 7 -4.29 -23.62 28.38
N SER A 8 -5.37 -22.86 28.42
CA SER A 8 -5.80 -21.98 27.33
C SER A 8 -4.74 -20.89 27.18
N ASP A 9 -4.02 -20.96 26.08
CA ASP A 9 -3.12 -19.90 25.63
C ASP A 9 -3.98 -18.72 25.15
N SER A 10 -4.35 -17.86 26.13
CA SER A 10 -4.97 -16.57 25.84
C SER A 10 -3.90 -15.67 25.24
N THR A 11 -3.84 -15.60 23.91
CA THR A 11 -3.06 -14.60 23.20
C THR A 11 -3.53 -13.21 23.62
N ASP A 12 -2.79 -12.61 24.54
CA ASP A 12 -2.98 -11.26 25.05
C ASP A 12 -2.91 -10.28 23.88
N SER A 13 -4.06 -9.83 23.39
CA SER A 13 -4.25 -8.91 22.25
C SER A 13 -3.79 -7.47 22.57
N SER A 14 -3.24 -7.25 23.75
CA SER A 14 -2.84 -5.91 24.26
C SER A 14 -1.38 -5.54 23.97
N THR A 15 -0.54 -6.46 23.49
CA THR A 15 0.90 -6.18 23.30
C THR A 15 1.25 -5.82 21.87
N GLN A 16 2.10 -4.79 21.67
CA GLN A 16 2.65 -4.41 20.36
C GLN A 16 4.18 -4.40 20.36
N ARG A 17 4.80 -4.45 19.19
CA ARG A 17 6.26 -4.33 19.07
C ARG A 17 6.71 -2.90 19.37
N LEU A 18 7.74 -2.73 20.20
CA LEU A 18 8.28 -1.44 20.57
C LEU A 18 8.69 -0.59 19.36
N ASN A 19 9.40 -1.19 18.39
CA ASN A 19 9.82 -0.46 17.20
C ASN A 19 8.65 0.06 16.35
N LYS A 20 7.50 -0.61 16.37
CA LYS A 20 6.28 -0.14 15.70
C LYS A 20 5.74 1.12 16.40
N PHE A 21 5.68 1.10 17.72
CA PHE A 21 5.26 2.24 18.52
C PHE A 21 6.20 3.45 18.35
N VAL A 22 7.51 3.25 18.49
CA VAL A 22 8.53 4.30 18.35
C VAL A 22 8.47 4.90 16.93
N ALA A 23 8.34 4.06 15.90
CA ALA A 23 8.22 4.51 14.52
C ALA A 23 6.99 5.41 14.30
N LEU A 24 5.83 5.03 14.87
CA LEU A 24 4.61 5.82 14.80
C LEU A 24 4.74 7.15 15.58
N ALA A 25 5.26 7.09 16.80
CA ALA A 25 5.39 8.25 17.67
C ALA A 25 6.36 9.32 17.12
N LEU A 26 7.45 8.89 16.48
CA LEU A 26 8.47 9.78 15.92
C LEU A 26 8.30 10.07 14.42
N GLY A 27 7.35 9.44 13.73
CA GLY A 27 7.18 9.59 12.29
C GLY A 27 8.32 9.01 11.43
N VAL A 28 9.10 8.06 11.97
CA VAL A 28 10.26 7.43 11.32
C VAL A 28 9.93 6.05 10.74
N SER A 29 10.90 5.41 10.08
CA SER A 29 10.76 4.01 9.67
C SER A 29 11.01 3.06 10.85
N ARG A 30 10.48 1.81 10.78
CA ARG A 30 10.75 0.80 11.81
C ARG A 30 12.23 0.46 11.93
N ARG A 31 13.00 0.53 10.83
CA ARG A 31 14.46 0.34 10.84
C ARG A 31 15.16 1.47 11.60
N GLN A 32 14.77 2.72 11.35
CA GLN A 32 15.29 3.85 12.12
C GLN A 32 14.89 3.76 13.60
N ALA A 33 13.70 3.28 13.91
CA ALA A 33 13.30 3.01 15.31
C ALA A 33 14.17 1.92 15.96
N ASP A 34 14.51 0.86 15.22
CA ASP A 34 15.44 -0.17 15.70
C ASP A 34 16.84 0.41 15.93
N GLU A 35 17.35 1.27 15.05
CA GLU A 35 18.62 1.99 15.22
C GLU A 35 18.62 2.87 16.49
N LEU A 36 17.52 3.59 16.76
CA LEU A 36 17.39 4.39 17.99
C LEU A 36 17.38 3.53 19.25
N ILE A 37 16.77 2.35 19.19
CA ILE A 37 16.76 1.37 20.30
C ILE A 37 18.19 0.83 20.52
N GLU A 38 18.92 0.46 19.49
CA GLU A 38 20.30 -0.03 19.56
C GLU A 38 21.27 1.03 20.10
N GLN A 39 21.05 2.29 19.76
CA GLN A 39 21.82 3.44 20.30
C GLN A 39 21.54 3.72 21.77
N GLY A 40 20.59 2.99 22.40
CA GLY A 40 20.23 3.19 23.80
C GLY A 40 19.49 4.50 24.11
N THR A 41 18.96 5.18 23.07
CA THR A 41 18.24 6.46 23.24
C THR A 41 16.77 6.28 23.60
N VAL A 42 16.26 5.05 23.56
CA VAL A 42 14.88 4.69 23.91
C VAL A 42 14.86 3.89 25.22
N THR A 43 13.94 4.26 26.12
CA THR A 43 13.70 3.52 27.37
C THR A 43 12.24 3.08 27.46
N VAL A 44 12.01 1.99 28.20
CA VAL A 44 10.69 1.49 28.59
C VAL A 44 10.67 1.38 30.10
N ASN A 45 9.77 2.11 30.77
CA ASN A 45 9.69 2.17 32.23
C ASN A 45 11.06 2.51 32.87
N ASP A 46 11.73 3.52 32.31
CA ASP A 46 13.06 4.02 32.71
C ASP A 46 14.21 3.00 32.57
N GLN A 47 13.99 1.85 31.94
CA GLN A 47 15.02 0.86 31.62
C GLN A 47 15.39 0.95 30.13
N PRO A 48 16.67 0.73 29.78
CA PRO A 48 17.07 0.70 28.35
C PRO A 48 16.27 -0.33 27.56
N ALA A 49 15.72 0.11 26.43
CA ALA A 49 14.94 -0.73 25.54
C ALA A 49 15.81 -1.76 24.80
N LYS A 50 15.20 -2.89 24.40
CA LYS A 50 15.89 -3.95 23.63
C LYS A 50 15.21 -4.16 22.29
N LEU A 51 16.00 -4.58 21.28
CA LEU A 51 15.46 -5.00 19.98
C LEU A 51 14.45 -6.14 20.16
N GLY A 52 13.38 -6.08 19.39
CA GLY A 52 12.32 -7.09 19.44
C GLY A 52 11.41 -7.02 20.66
N GLN A 53 11.66 -6.11 21.60
CA GLN A 53 10.83 -5.92 22.81
C GLN A 53 9.38 -5.65 22.45
N ARG A 54 8.46 -6.22 23.22
CA ARG A 54 7.04 -5.94 23.18
C ARG A 54 6.67 -5.03 24.35
N ILE A 55 5.67 -4.20 24.13
CA ILE A 55 5.15 -3.25 25.10
C ILE A 55 3.64 -3.40 25.22
N THR A 56 3.10 -2.98 26.35
CA THR A 56 1.67 -2.87 26.64
C THR A 56 1.22 -1.42 26.60
N THR A 57 -0.07 -1.19 26.74
CA THR A 57 -0.65 0.17 26.81
C THR A 57 -0.28 0.92 28.10
N THR A 58 0.18 0.21 29.13
CA THR A 58 0.57 0.78 30.43
C THR A 58 2.05 1.16 30.50
N ASP A 59 2.86 0.72 29.53
CA ASP A 59 4.30 1.02 29.54
C ASP A 59 4.57 2.47 29.16
N ILE A 60 5.48 3.10 29.88
CA ILE A 60 5.96 4.46 29.61
C ILE A 60 7.21 4.37 28.73
N ILE A 61 7.09 4.83 27.48
CA ILE A 61 8.18 4.84 26.52
C ILE A 61 8.74 6.25 26.41
N ARG A 62 10.07 6.39 26.43
CA ARG A 62 10.75 7.67 26.28
C ARG A 62 11.81 7.59 25.18
N HIS A 63 12.04 8.72 24.52
CA HIS A 63 13.22 8.95 23.66
C HIS A 63 14.04 10.09 24.27
N GLY A 64 15.22 9.77 24.79
CA GLY A 64 15.92 10.63 25.73
C GLY A 64 15.02 10.91 26.95
N ASN A 65 14.86 12.19 27.31
CA ASN A 65 14.02 12.60 28.43
C ASN A 65 12.54 12.86 28.08
N LYS A 66 12.15 12.71 26.81
CA LYS A 66 10.79 13.03 26.35
C LYS A 66 9.91 11.77 26.28
N PRO A 67 8.75 11.75 26.94
CA PRO A 67 7.79 10.66 26.77
C PRO A 67 7.27 10.64 25.33
N LEU A 68 7.13 9.46 24.78
CA LEU A 68 6.56 9.24 23.47
C LEU A 68 5.06 8.94 23.59
N THR A 69 4.27 9.57 22.73
CA THR A 69 2.84 9.32 22.58
C THR A 69 2.57 8.85 21.17
N ALA A 70 1.77 7.81 21.02
CA ALA A 70 1.36 7.34 19.69
C ALA A 70 0.59 8.46 18.98
N GLN A 71 0.99 8.75 17.76
CA GLN A 71 0.23 9.66 16.89
C GLN A 71 -1.07 8.98 16.44
N ALA A 72 -2.11 9.78 16.23
CA ALA A 72 -3.33 9.30 15.62
C ALA A 72 -3.06 8.72 14.22
N HIS A 73 -3.77 7.65 13.88
CA HIS A 73 -3.70 7.10 12.54
C HIS A 73 -4.30 8.08 11.54
N GLN A 74 -3.58 8.30 10.45
CA GLN A 74 -3.98 9.17 9.35
C GLN A 74 -4.01 8.37 8.06
N LEU A 75 -4.97 8.69 7.20
CA LEU A 75 -5.10 8.16 5.85
C LEU A 75 -5.48 9.29 4.91
N ILE A 76 -4.76 9.38 3.79
CA ILE A 76 -5.11 10.27 2.69
C ILE A 76 -5.25 9.49 1.39
N LEU A 77 -6.12 9.98 0.53
CA LEU A 77 -6.28 9.59 -0.87
C LEU A 77 -5.59 10.63 -1.73
N LEU A 78 -4.62 10.23 -2.54
CA LEU A 78 -3.94 11.14 -3.48
C LEU A 78 -4.24 10.73 -4.91
N HIS A 79 -4.64 11.67 -5.75
CA HIS A 79 -4.72 11.48 -7.19
C HIS A 79 -3.35 11.68 -7.84
N LYS A 80 -2.56 10.63 -7.89
CA LYS A 80 -1.22 10.66 -8.47
C LYS A 80 -1.28 10.95 -9.98
N PRO A 81 -0.62 12.01 -10.49
CA PRO A 81 -0.39 12.20 -11.92
C PRO A 81 0.64 11.21 -12.48
N VAL A 82 0.71 11.05 -13.80
CA VAL A 82 1.88 10.45 -14.46
C VAL A 82 3.12 11.32 -14.23
N GLY A 83 4.31 10.72 -14.30
CA GLY A 83 5.58 11.42 -14.14
C GLY A 83 6.15 11.39 -12.71
N TYR A 84 5.37 11.08 -11.70
CA TYR A 84 5.78 11.05 -10.30
C TYR A 84 6.12 9.64 -9.81
N LEU A 85 7.16 9.51 -8.98
CA LEU A 85 7.54 8.24 -8.33
C LEU A 85 6.84 8.07 -6.99
N CYS A 86 6.39 6.84 -6.70
CA CYS A 86 5.94 6.43 -5.36
C CYS A 86 7.16 6.07 -4.48
N SER A 87 8.07 7.03 -4.27
CA SER A 87 9.31 6.86 -3.52
C SER A 87 9.58 8.13 -2.70
N ARG A 88 10.33 7.99 -1.60
CA ARG A 88 10.81 9.13 -0.81
C ARG A 88 12.01 9.82 -1.47
N ALA A 89 12.83 9.06 -2.18
CA ALA A 89 13.98 9.59 -2.89
C ALA A 89 13.67 9.75 -4.37
N SER A 90 14.01 10.92 -4.92
CA SER A 90 14.05 11.16 -6.35
C SER A 90 15.10 10.24 -7.00
N GLN A 91 14.81 9.77 -8.20
CA GLN A 91 15.73 8.98 -9.02
C GLN A 91 15.88 9.66 -10.37
N GLY A 92 17.11 10.05 -10.72
CA GLY A 92 17.39 10.73 -11.98
C GLY A 92 16.63 12.05 -12.17
N GLY A 93 16.41 12.83 -11.10
CA GLY A 93 15.68 14.10 -11.16
C GLY A 93 14.16 13.97 -11.32
N VAL A 94 13.62 12.76 -11.29
CA VAL A 94 12.16 12.54 -11.40
C VAL A 94 11.47 12.90 -10.09
N PRO A 95 10.42 13.75 -10.11
CA PRO A 95 9.71 14.15 -8.90
C PRO A 95 9.02 12.98 -8.21
N THR A 96 8.81 13.11 -6.90
CA THR A 96 8.13 12.11 -6.08
C THR A 96 6.74 12.57 -5.69
N ILE A 97 5.87 11.64 -5.27
CA ILE A 97 4.52 11.97 -4.80
C ILE A 97 4.53 12.91 -3.60
N TYR A 98 5.64 13.02 -2.86
CA TYR A 98 5.76 13.93 -1.72
C TYR A 98 5.82 15.40 -2.12
N GLU A 99 6.22 15.72 -3.35
CA GLU A 99 6.19 17.09 -3.88
C GLU A 99 4.75 17.60 -4.15
N LEU A 100 3.77 16.70 -4.15
CA LEU A 100 2.33 17.02 -4.24
C LEU A 100 1.68 17.25 -2.87
N LEU A 101 2.41 17.03 -1.78
CA LEU A 101 1.88 17.03 -0.42
C LEU A 101 2.54 18.13 0.42
N PRO A 102 1.82 18.74 1.37
CA PRO A 102 2.45 19.60 2.36
C PRO A 102 3.42 18.80 3.23
N THR A 103 4.47 19.45 3.72
CA THR A 103 5.54 18.81 4.52
C THR A 103 5.02 18.11 5.78
N SER A 104 3.91 18.60 6.34
CA SER A 104 3.23 17.98 7.49
C SER A 104 2.76 16.55 7.24
N LEU A 105 2.50 16.18 5.97
CA LEU A 105 2.07 14.85 5.55
C LEU A 105 3.22 13.96 5.06
N HIS A 106 4.46 14.45 5.03
CA HIS A 106 5.61 13.67 4.55
C HIS A 106 5.95 12.47 5.43
N HIS A 107 5.43 12.39 6.66
CA HIS A 107 5.57 11.21 7.52
C HIS A 107 4.74 10.01 7.03
N LEU A 108 3.66 10.24 6.26
CA LEU A 108 2.83 9.18 5.69
C LEU A 108 3.58 8.36 4.65
N LYS A 109 3.21 7.09 4.51
CA LYS A 109 3.83 6.13 3.59
C LYS A 109 2.80 5.65 2.56
N PRO A 110 3.19 5.51 1.29
CA PRO A 110 2.27 5.00 0.28
C PRO A 110 1.92 3.53 0.56
N VAL A 111 0.65 3.22 0.38
CA VAL A 111 0.08 1.87 0.45
C VAL A 111 0.20 1.22 -0.93
N GLY A 112 1.24 0.42 -1.10
CA GLY A 112 1.62 -0.08 -2.42
C GLY A 112 2.22 1.01 -3.30
N ARG A 113 2.22 0.77 -4.61
CA ARG A 113 2.82 1.69 -5.58
C ARG A 113 1.98 1.77 -6.86
N LEU A 114 2.13 2.90 -7.55
CA LEU A 114 1.84 3.08 -8.97
C LEU A 114 3.15 3.41 -9.68
N ASP A 115 3.34 2.88 -10.89
CA ASP A 115 4.50 3.19 -11.71
C ASP A 115 4.52 4.68 -12.09
N LYS A 116 5.69 5.19 -12.53
CA LYS A 116 5.86 6.57 -13.01
C LYS A 116 4.87 6.92 -14.13
N ASP A 117 4.67 5.98 -15.05
CA ASP A 117 3.81 6.10 -16.23
C ASP A 117 2.33 5.72 -15.97
N SER A 118 1.96 5.51 -14.71
CA SER A 118 0.60 5.22 -14.26
C SER A 118 0.06 6.35 -13.39
N SER A 119 -1.25 6.56 -13.42
CA SER A 119 -1.94 7.60 -12.65
C SER A 119 -3.08 7.03 -11.80
N GLY A 120 -3.71 7.89 -11.00
CA GLY A 120 -4.92 7.56 -10.26
C GLY A 120 -4.71 7.45 -8.76
N LEU A 121 -5.61 6.74 -8.11
CA LEU A 121 -5.69 6.62 -6.66
C LEU A 121 -4.46 5.95 -6.06
N ILE A 122 -3.81 6.64 -5.14
CA ILE A 122 -2.86 6.05 -4.20
C ILE A 122 -3.20 6.47 -2.77
N LEU A 123 -3.16 5.52 -1.86
CA LEU A 123 -3.38 5.75 -0.43
C LEU A 123 -2.05 6.04 0.25
N LEU A 124 -2.01 6.96 1.21
CA LEU A 124 -0.86 7.14 2.09
C LEU A 124 -1.33 7.13 3.55
N THR A 125 -0.59 6.43 4.40
CA THR A 125 -0.94 6.31 5.83
C THR A 125 0.31 6.20 6.72
N ASN A 126 0.15 6.48 8.00
CA ASN A 126 1.11 6.13 9.06
C ASN A 126 0.78 4.80 9.75
N ASP A 127 -0.37 4.16 9.40
CA ASP A 127 -0.75 2.84 9.91
C ASP A 127 -0.15 1.72 9.05
N GLY A 128 0.86 1.03 9.60
CA GLY A 128 1.53 -0.07 8.89
C GLY A 128 0.69 -1.35 8.80
N ASP A 129 -0.22 -1.59 9.73
CA ASP A 129 -1.09 -2.79 9.70
C ASP A 129 -2.17 -2.60 8.63
N PHE A 130 -2.78 -1.43 8.55
CA PHE A 130 -3.68 -1.09 7.46
C PHE A 130 -2.97 -1.20 6.10
N ALA A 131 -1.77 -0.63 5.97
CA ALA A 131 -1.00 -0.73 4.72
C ALA A 131 -0.71 -2.19 4.34
N HIS A 132 -0.41 -3.04 5.31
CA HIS A 132 -0.21 -4.48 5.09
C HIS A 132 -1.51 -5.15 4.63
N GLN A 133 -2.64 -4.92 5.32
CA GLN A 133 -3.94 -5.49 4.93
C GLN A 133 -4.36 -5.09 3.51
N MET A 134 -4.07 -3.86 3.10
CA MET A 134 -4.40 -3.36 1.77
C MET A 134 -3.51 -3.93 0.66
N THR A 135 -2.26 -4.30 0.98
CA THR A 135 -1.26 -4.69 -0.04
C THR A 135 -0.94 -6.18 -0.10
N HIS A 136 -1.09 -6.90 1.00
CA HIS A 136 -0.71 -8.31 1.05
C HIS A 136 -1.73 -9.17 0.29
N PRO A 137 -1.28 -10.10 -0.57
CA PRO A 137 -2.16 -10.90 -1.43
C PRO A 137 -3.25 -11.68 -0.71
N SER A 138 -2.99 -12.15 0.54
CA SER A 138 -3.96 -12.93 1.33
C SER A 138 -5.25 -12.17 1.70
N PHE A 139 -5.26 -10.85 1.61
CA PHE A 139 -6.45 -10.04 1.91
C PHE A 139 -7.29 -9.70 0.68
N TYR A 140 -6.87 -10.11 -0.52
CA TYR A 140 -7.65 -10.02 -1.77
C TYR A 140 -8.27 -8.64 -2.04
N LYS A 141 -7.58 -7.54 -1.69
CA LYS A 141 -8.10 -6.19 -1.90
C LYS A 141 -8.16 -5.86 -3.39
N MET A 142 -9.38 -5.69 -3.89
CA MET A 142 -9.65 -5.40 -5.30
C MET A 142 -9.09 -4.04 -5.72
N LYS A 143 -8.58 -3.97 -6.93
CA LYS A 143 -8.11 -2.75 -7.60
C LYS A 143 -8.79 -2.65 -8.94
N ARG A 144 -9.29 -1.46 -9.26
CA ARG A 144 -9.97 -1.16 -10.52
C ARG A 144 -9.17 -0.13 -11.29
N TYR A 145 -8.98 -0.39 -12.58
CA TYR A 145 -8.20 0.47 -13.46
C TYR A 145 -8.97 0.77 -14.74
N LEU A 146 -8.82 2.00 -15.24
CA LEU A 146 -9.13 2.35 -16.61
C LEU A 146 -7.87 2.17 -17.45
N VAL A 147 -7.97 1.37 -18.49
CA VAL A 147 -6.84 0.98 -19.37
C VAL A 147 -7.17 1.41 -20.79
N THR A 148 -6.20 2.03 -21.47
CA THR A 148 -6.28 2.30 -22.91
C THR A 148 -5.17 1.54 -23.61
N LEU A 149 -5.52 0.81 -24.66
CA LEU A 149 -4.61 0.07 -25.51
C LEU A 149 -4.28 0.88 -26.78
N ASP A 150 -3.15 0.58 -27.39
CA ASP A 150 -2.71 1.15 -28.67
C ASP A 150 -3.54 0.66 -29.87
N GLN A 151 -4.13 -0.52 -29.77
CA GLN A 151 -4.94 -1.15 -30.81
C GLN A 151 -6.14 -1.89 -30.21
N PRO A 152 -7.19 -2.22 -31.00
CA PRO A 152 -8.38 -2.92 -30.53
C PRO A 152 -8.05 -4.31 -29.99
N LEU A 153 -8.56 -4.64 -28.79
CA LEU A 153 -8.38 -5.96 -28.18
C LEU A 153 -9.26 -7.00 -28.93
N GLN A 154 -8.63 -8.03 -29.44
CA GLN A 154 -9.35 -9.12 -30.10
C GLN A 154 -10.18 -9.96 -29.10
N PRO A 155 -11.39 -10.43 -29.49
CA PRO A 155 -12.25 -11.21 -28.63
C PRO A 155 -11.57 -12.45 -28.03
N LEU A 156 -10.76 -13.16 -28.82
CA LEU A 156 -10.00 -14.33 -28.35
C LEU A 156 -8.99 -13.95 -27.25
N HIS A 157 -8.25 -12.85 -27.42
CA HIS A 157 -7.28 -12.40 -26.42
C HIS A 157 -7.96 -11.93 -25.14
N ARG A 158 -9.13 -11.28 -25.23
CA ARG A 158 -9.97 -10.96 -24.08
C ARG A 158 -10.35 -12.21 -23.31
N GLN A 159 -10.82 -13.25 -24.01
CA GLN A 159 -11.17 -14.53 -23.39
C GLN A 159 -9.94 -15.18 -22.72
N MET A 160 -8.80 -15.20 -23.39
CA MET A 160 -7.55 -15.71 -22.81
C MET A 160 -7.22 -15.03 -21.47
N ILE A 161 -7.32 -13.70 -21.40
CA ILE A 161 -7.00 -12.93 -20.19
C ILE A 161 -7.99 -13.26 -19.05
N ASN A 162 -9.30 -13.29 -19.36
CA ASN A 162 -10.35 -13.49 -18.36
C ASN A 162 -10.39 -14.92 -17.83
N ASP A 163 -10.42 -15.90 -18.73
CA ASP A 163 -10.82 -17.27 -18.40
C ASP A 163 -9.61 -18.15 -18.08
N PHE A 164 -8.54 -18.04 -18.86
CA PHE A 164 -7.38 -18.93 -18.72
C PHE A 164 -6.20 -18.26 -18.01
N GLY A 165 -6.07 -16.96 -18.12
CA GLY A 165 -4.89 -16.22 -17.71
C GLY A 165 -3.77 -16.28 -18.75
N VAL A 166 -2.93 -15.27 -18.77
CA VAL A 166 -1.75 -15.16 -19.64
C VAL A 166 -0.51 -15.56 -18.86
N GLN A 167 0.29 -16.49 -19.39
CA GLN A 167 1.51 -16.92 -18.75
C GLN A 167 2.55 -15.82 -18.79
N LEU A 168 3.00 -15.37 -17.62
CA LEU A 168 4.10 -14.44 -17.41
C LEU A 168 5.29 -15.18 -16.79
N PRO A 169 6.51 -14.61 -16.81
CA PRO A 169 7.69 -15.25 -16.19
C PRO A 169 7.54 -15.55 -14.69
N ASP A 170 6.71 -14.78 -13.99
CA ASP A 170 6.43 -14.93 -12.55
C ASP A 170 5.07 -15.60 -12.26
N GLY A 171 4.54 -16.33 -13.22
CA GLY A 171 3.32 -17.13 -13.10
C GLY A 171 2.14 -16.58 -13.92
N PRO A 172 1.01 -17.30 -13.97
CA PRO A 172 -0.15 -16.92 -14.75
C PRO A 172 -0.76 -15.61 -14.23
N SER A 173 -1.20 -14.75 -15.15
CA SER A 173 -1.87 -13.49 -14.85
C SER A 173 -3.31 -13.54 -15.35
N ARG A 174 -4.25 -13.46 -14.42
CA ARG A 174 -5.68 -13.32 -14.71
C ARG A 174 -6.13 -11.92 -14.37
N LEU A 175 -6.91 -11.31 -15.26
CA LEU A 175 -7.52 -10.01 -15.07
C LEU A 175 -8.99 -10.12 -15.47
N THR A 176 -9.88 -9.48 -14.73
CA THR A 176 -11.27 -9.33 -15.17
C THR A 176 -11.37 -8.08 -16.04
N LEU A 177 -11.85 -8.25 -17.28
CA LEU A 177 -11.96 -7.19 -18.25
C LEU A 177 -13.43 -6.90 -18.58
N GLU A 178 -13.81 -5.62 -18.45
CA GLU A 178 -15.11 -5.10 -18.89
C GLU A 178 -14.87 -3.97 -19.91
N ARG A 179 -15.72 -3.83 -20.92
CA ARG A 179 -15.65 -2.67 -21.82
C ARG A 179 -16.00 -1.40 -21.04
N GLN A 180 -15.25 -0.34 -21.26
CA GLN A 180 -15.60 0.97 -20.69
C GLN A 180 -16.82 1.56 -21.38
N HIS A 181 -16.94 1.35 -22.71
CA HIS A 181 -18.08 1.76 -23.53
C HIS A 181 -18.37 0.65 -24.56
N GLU A 182 -19.64 0.50 -24.90
CA GLU A 182 -20.05 -0.45 -25.93
C GLU A 182 -19.41 -0.09 -27.29
N GLY A 183 -18.91 -1.11 -27.97
CA GLY A 183 -18.20 -0.95 -29.28
C GLY A 183 -16.78 -0.40 -29.19
N ASP A 184 -16.28 -0.04 -28.02
CA ASP A 184 -14.89 0.43 -27.84
C ASP A 184 -13.97 -0.71 -27.39
N GLU A 185 -13.15 -1.19 -28.28
CA GLU A 185 -12.18 -2.26 -28.02
C GLU A 185 -10.80 -1.75 -27.59
N HIS A 186 -10.62 -0.41 -27.47
CA HIS A 186 -9.38 0.20 -26.98
C HIS A 186 -9.41 0.47 -25.47
N ARG A 187 -10.59 0.75 -24.90
CA ARG A 187 -10.75 1.20 -23.52
C ARG A 187 -11.43 0.16 -22.67
N TRP A 188 -10.73 -0.26 -21.62
CA TRP A 188 -11.15 -1.36 -20.75
C TRP A 188 -11.14 -0.95 -19.28
N ILE A 189 -12.10 -1.47 -18.55
CA ILE A 189 -12.05 -1.54 -17.09
C ILE A 189 -11.35 -2.86 -16.76
N VAL A 190 -10.28 -2.78 -15.97
CA VAL A 190 -9.53 -3.94 -15.52
C VAL A 190 -9.64 -4.06 -14.00
N GLN A 191 -10.06 -5.23 -13.51
CA GLN A 191 -10.12 -5.53 -12.09
C GLN A 191 -9.14 -6.65 -11.75
N MET A 192 -8.49 -6.54 -10.58
CA MET A 192 -7.56 -7.53 -10.05
C MET A 192 -7.38 -7.40 -8.54
N SER A 193 -7.13 -8.51 -7.85
CA SER A 193 -6.85 -8.52 -6.40
C SER A 193 -5.35 -8.53 -6.07
N GLU A 194 -4.53 -9.04 -6.96
CA GLU A 194 -3.06 -9.04 -6.82
C GLU A 194 -2.42 -7.74 -7.34
N GLY A 195 -1.09 -7.66 -7.40
CA GLY A 195 -0.41 -6.45 -7.87
C GLY A 195 1.08 -6.69 -8.06
N ARG A 196 1.46 -7.65 -8.95
CA ARG A 196 2.84 -7.91 -9.31
C ARG A 196 3.42 -6.72 -10.10
N ASN A 197 4.74 -6.62 -10.14
CA ASN A 197 5.40 -5.54 -10.87
C ASN A 197 4.90 -5.44 -12.32
N ARG A 198 4.35 -4.28 -12.69
CA ARG A 198 3.82 -3.95 -14.03
C ARG A 198 2.91 -5.03 -14.63
N GLN A 199 2.15 -5.75 -13.80
CA GLN A 199 1.39 -6.94 -14.20
C GLN A 199 0.43 -6.66 -15.36
N ILE A 200 -0.42 -5.64 -15.27
CA ILE A 200 -1.38 -5.30 -16.34
C ILE A 200 -0.63 -5.05 -17.66
N ARG A 201 0.42 -4.23 -17.64
CA ARG A 201 1.20 -3.91 -18.84
C ARG A 201 1.87 -5.15 -19.44
N ARG A 202 2.43 -6.04 -18.62
CA ARG A 202 3.05 -7.29 -19.07
C ARG A 202 2.03 -8.27 -19.62
N THR A 203 0.83 -8.35 -19.04
CA THR A 203 -0.24 -9.23 -19.52
C THR A 203 -0.66 -8.84 -20.95
N PHE A 204 -0.91 -7.55 -21.17
CA PHE A 204 -1.25 -7.07 -22.51
C PHE A 204 -0.08 -7.18 -23.49
N ALA A 205 1.14 -6.87 -23.06
CA ALA A 205 2.33 -6.96 -23.90
C ALA A 205 2.62 -8.41 -24.37
N ALA A 206 2.34 -9.42 -23.55
CA ALA A 206 2.48 -10.84 -23.92
C ALA A 206 1.55 -11.26 -25.05
N LEU A 207 0.48 -10.49 -25.32
CA LEU A 207 -0.45 -10.70 -26.42
C LEU A 207 -0.28 -9.68 -27.55
N GLY A 208 0.79 -8.87 -27.51
CA GLY A 208 1.14 -7.91 -28.56
C GLY A 208 0.50 -6.53 -28.45
N TYR A 209 -0.07 -6.15 -27.29
CA TYR A 209 -0.68 -4.84 -27.06
C TYR A 209 0.19 -3.95 -26.17
N ALA A 210 0.23 -2.66 -26.46
CA ALA A 210 0.81 -1.67 -25.57
C ALA A 210 -0.27 -0.93 -24.76
N VAL A 211 -0.12 -0.90 -23.44
CA VAL A 211 -0.98 -0.10 -22.56
C VAL A 211 -0.49 1.35 -22.60
N THR A 212 -1.22 2.22 -23.30
CA THR A 212 -0.91 3.65 -23.47
C THR A 212 -1.34 4.51 -22.26
N LYS A 213 -2.47 4.14 -21.61
CA LYS A 213 -2.93 4.78 -20.37
C LYS A 213 -3.29 3.72 -19.34
N LEU A 214 -2.87 3.94 -18.09
CA LEU A 214 -3.21 3.10 -16.94
C LEU A 214 -3.54 4.01 -15.77
N HIS A 215 -4.82 3.98 -15.35
CA HIS A 215 -5.35 4.87 -14.34
C HIS A 215 -6.13 4.07 -13.30
N ARG A 216 -5.67 4.07 -12.06
CA ARG A 216 -6.36 3.37 -10.96
C ARG A 216 -7.47 4.24 -10.40
N THR A 217 -8.71 3.78 -10.46
CA THR A 217 -9.88 4.45 -9.90
C THR A 217 -10.20 4.00 -8.49
N ASP A 218 -9.99 2.69 -8.18
CA ASP A 218 -10.39 2.14 -6.91
C ASP A 218 -9.29 1.23 -6.31
N PHE A 219 -9.23 1.21 -4.98
CA PHE A 219 -8.37 0.32 -4.22
C PHE A 219 -9.05 -0.10 -2.91
N GLY A 220 -9.48 -1.37 -2.82
CA GLY A 220 -10.31 -1.88 -1.75
C GLY A 220 -11.63 -1.10 -1.68
N ASN A 221 -11.94 -0.55 -0.53
CA ASN A 221 -13.15 0.25 -0.29
C ASN A 221 -13.00 1.74 -0.63
N TYR A 222 -11.86 2.15 -1.18
CA TYR A 222 -11.57 3.55 -1.50
C TYR A 222 -11.66 3.79 -2.99
N ALA A 223 -12.35 4.87 -3.37
CA ALA A 223 -12.49 5.36 -4.73
C ALA A 223 -11.80 6.72 -4.89
N LEU A 224 -11.41 7.02 -6.12
CA LEU A 224 -10.77 8.31 -6.44
C LEU A 224 -11.76 9.46 -6.42
N ASP A 225 -13.02 9.19 -6.75
CA ASP A 225 -14.12 10.16 -6.82
C ASP A 225 -13.70 11.45 -7.53
N ASP A 226 -14.06 12.62 -6.96
CA ASP A 226 -13.83 13.95 -7.53
C ASP A 226 -12.47 14.56 -7.15
N ILE A 227 -11.54 13.81 -6.58
CA ILE A 227 -10.20 14.31 -6.24
C ILE A 227 -9.48 14.70 -7.52
N LYS A 228 -9.16 15.99 -7.68
CA LYS A 228 -8.48 16.50 -8.87
C LYS A 228 -7.04 15.98 -8.96
N ARG A 229 -6.52 15.94 -10.18
CA ARG A 229 -5.16 15.45 -10.44
C ARG A 229 -4.12 16.26 -9.66
N GLY A 230 -3.29 15.56 -8.89
CA GLY A 230 -2.27 16.16 -8.02
C GLY A 230 -2.79 16.59 -6.66
N GLU A 231 -4.10 16.53 -6.42
CA GLU A 231 -4.71 16.87 -5.13
C GLU A 231 -4.93 15.62 -4.27
N PHE A 232 -5.15 15.84 -2.99
CA PHE A 232 -5.42 14.80 -2.00
C PHE A 232 -6.65 15.15 -1.15
N ALA A 233 -7.24 14.13 -0.55
CA ALA A 233 -8.30 14.26 0.44
C ALA A 233 -7.97 13.41 1.67
N GLU A 234 -8.28 13.90 2.87
CA GLU A 234 -8.21 13.12 4.09
C GLU A 234 -9.44 12.23 4.21
N THR A 235 -9.26 11.03 4.76
CA THR A 235 -10.35 10.08 4.98
C THR A 235 -10.09 9.23 6.22
N SER A 236 -11.11 8.48 6.65
CA SER A 236 -11.00 7.54 7.75
C SER A 236 -10.54 6.15 7.28
N LEU A 237 -9.89 5.41 8.17
CA LEU A 237 -9.56 4.01 7.97
C LEU A 237 -10.86 3.19 8.01
N THR A 238 -11.24 2.59 6.90
CA THR A 238 -12.31 1.59 6.80
C THR A 238 -11.70 0.26 6.36
N THR A 239 -11.88 -0.76 7.15
CA THR A 239 -11.40 -2.13 6.88
C THR A 239 -12.37 -2.94 6.04
#